data_ef715c8e1fbb81a0dc576023ad3b5cf8
#
_entry.id   ef715c8e1fbb81a0dc576023ad3b5cf8
#
_cell.length_a   1.000
_cell.length_b   1.000
_cell.length_c   1.000
_cell.angle_alpha   90.00
_cell.angle_beta   90.00
_cell.angle_gamma   90.00
#
_symmetry.space_group_name_H-M   'P 1'
#
loop_
_entity.id
_entity.type
_entity.pdbx_description
1 polymer ?
#
loop_
_entity_poly.entity_id
_entity_poly.type
_entity_poly.pdbx_seq_one_letter_code
_entity_poly.pdbx_strand_id
1 'polypeptide(L)'
;MNLFALVAAVGMSAAVLSVVPAQAQQSADVTYADLDVATYDGAERLESRIKHAIEVVCDMPDRRAPAAMAAFERCATEARTRVDVQLSARGIGL
;
A
#
# COMPACT_ATOMS: atom_id res chain seq x y z
N MET A 1 -5.87 -8.34 -57.88
CA MET A 1 -5.61 -8.44 -57.40
C MET A 1 -5.57 -8.13 -56.32
N ASN A 2 -5.61 -7.94 -55.74
CA ASN A 2 -5.57 -7.89 -54.75
C ASN A 2 -5.33 -8.25 -53.69
N LEU A 3 -5.12 -8.29 -53.36
CA LEU A 3 -4.74 -8.82 -52.50
C LEU A 3 -4.58 -8.40 -51.39
N PHE A 4 -4.52 -8.15 -51.05
CA PHE A 4 -4.25 -7.86 -50.08
C PHE A 4 -4.62 -7.82 -48.99
N ALA A 5 -4.93 -7.83 -48.72
CA ALA A 5 -5.30 -7.97 -47.88
C ALA A 5 -5.00 -8.23 -46.82
N LEU A 6 -4.63 -8.32 -46.52
CA LEU A 6 -4.33 -8.78 -45.62
C LEU A 6 -4.16 -8.40 -44.51
N VAL A 7 -3.99 -8.21 -44.11
CA VAL A 7 -3.71 -7.91 -43.21
C VAL A 7 -3.92 -7.95 -42.13
N ALA A 8 -3.87 -8.09 -41.61
CA ALA A 8 -3.88 -8.34 -40.67
C ALA A 8 -3.87 -7.99 -39.61
N ALA A 9 -3.86 -7.56 -39.26
CA ALA A 9 -3.95 -7.27 -38.27
C ALA A 9 -3.84 -7.57 -37.16
N VAL A 10 -3.46 -7.80 -36.81
CA VAL A 10 -3.22 -8.15 -35.79
C VAL A 10 -3.38 -7.67 -34.68
N GLY A 11 -3.65 -7.31 -34.23
CA GLY A 11 -3.84 -6.92 -33.16
C GLY A 11 -3.55 -7.30 -32.06
N MET A 12 -2.93 -7.21 -31.65
CA MET A 12 -2.57 -7.57 -30.68
C MET A 12 -2.87 -7.19 -29.58
N SER A 13 -3.15 -7.08 -29.04
CA SER A 13 -3.52 -6.93 -28.02
C SER A 13 -3.03 -7.05 -26.97
N ALA A 14 -2.44 -6.68 -26.65
CA ALA A 14 -1.81 -6.64 -25.71
C ALA A 14 -2.37 -6.68 -24.53
N ALA A 15 -2.55 -7.34 -24.04
CA ALA A 15 -3.07 -7.47 -22.96
C ALA A 15 -2.44 -7.15 -21.93
N VAL A 16 -2.33 -6.35 -21.49
CA VAL A 16 -1.79 -5.98 -20.55
C VAL A 16 -2.21 -6.43 -19.42
N LEU A 17 -1.88 -7.00 -18.81
CA LEU A 17 -2.15 -7.42 -17.73
C LEU A 17 -1.80 -6.80 -16.72
N SER A 18 -2.18 -6.18 -16.20
CA SER A 18 -1.95 -5.60 -15.14
C SER A 18 -1.93 -6.40 -14.06
N VAL A 19 -0.93 -6.74 -13.68
CA VAL A 19 -0.89 -7.47 -12.64
C VAL A 19 -0.80 -6.66 -11.52
N VAL A 20 -1.57 -6.59 -10.69
CA VAL A 20 -1.45 -5.86 -9.48
C VAL A 20 -0.56 -6.58 -8.59
N PRO A 21 0.50 -6.05 -8.20
CA PRO A 21 1.40 -6.71 -7.30
C PRO A 21 0.72 -6.99 -5.99
N ALA A 22 1.01 -8.09 -5.44
CA ALA A 22 0.44 -8.47 -4.18
C ALA A 22 0.72 -7.44 -3.11
N GLN A 23 1.79 -6.72 -3.23
CA GLN A 23 2.10 -5.75 -2.22
C GLN A 23 1.10 -4.64 -2.16
N ALA A 24 0.46 -4.34 -3.24
CA ALA A 24 -0.55 -3.29 -3.23
C ALA A 24 -1.66 -3.60 -2.26
N GLN A 25 -1.88 -4.87 -1.99
CA GLN A 25 -2.94 -5.25 -1.09
C GLN A 25 -2.58 -5.05 0.36
N GLN A 26 -1.31 -4.85 0.64
CA GLN A 26 -0.87 -4.62 1.99
C GLN A 26 -0.56 -3.17 2.27
N SER A 27 -0.95 -2.30 1.38
CA SER A 27 -0.74 -0.89 1.60
C SER A 27 -1.81 -0.35 2.52
N ALA A 28 -1.42 0.36 3.52
CA ALA A 28 -2.36 0.98 4.43
C ALA A 28 -2.72 2.36 3.90
N ASP A 29 -3.99 2.67 3.90
CA ASP A 29 -4.45 3.99 3.51
C ASP A 29 -4.58 4.85 4.75
N VAL A 30 -3.85 5.93 4.78
CA VAL A 30 -3.85 6.81 5.93
C VAL A 30 -4.22 8.21 5.49
N THR A 31 -5.27 8.75 6.09
CA THR A 31 -5.71 10.11 5.82
C THR A 31 -4.95 11.06 6.72
N TYR A 32 -4.45 12.14 6.17
CA TYR A 32 -3.69 13.10 6.96
C TYR A 32 -4.00 14.56 6.63
N ALA A 33 -4.79 14.81 5.59
CA ALA A 33 -5.01 16.18 5.12
C ALA A 33 -5.68 17.07 6.15
N ASP A 34 -6.42 16.51 7.07
CA ASP A 34 -7.11 17.25 8.12
C ASP A 34 -6.24 17.49 9.36
N LEU A 35 -4.99 17.03 9.34
CA LEU A 35 -4.11 17.16 10.48
C LEU A 35 -3.02 18.16 10.20
N ASP A 36 -2.64 18.91 11.23
CA ASP A 36 -1.46 19.74 11.16
C ASP A 36 -0.29 18.93 11.70
N VAL A 37 0.40 18.25 10.80
CA VAL A 37 1.46 17.32 11.19
C VAL A 37 2.71 18.05 11.67
N ALA A 38 2.76 19.37 11.54
CA ALA A 38 3.86 20.14 12.10
C ALA A 38 3.70 20.33 13.60
N THR A 39 2.53 20.10 14.15
CA THR A 39 2.31 20.17 15.58
C THR A 39 2.49 18.81 16.22
N TYR A 40 2.81 18.79 17.50
CA TYR A 40 2.93 17.55 18.25
C TYR A 40 1.63 16.76 18.22
N ASP A 41 0.52 17.44 18.45
CA ASP A 41 -0.79 16.80 18.45
C ASP A 41 -1.12 16.19 17.10
N GLY A 42 -0.90 16.92 16.03
CA GLY A 42 -1.18 16.44 14.68
C GLY A 42 -0.33 15.25 14.31
N ALA A 43 0.95 15.31 14.65
CA ALA A 43 1.87 14.20 14.39
C ALA A 43 1.48 12.96 15.18
N GLU A 44 1.07 13.15 16.43
CA GLU A 44 0.67 12.02 17.26
C GLU A 44 -0.61 11.38 16.75
N ARG A 45 -1.56 12.17 16.28
CA ARG A 45 -2.77 11.64 15.67
C ARG A 45 -2.48 10.88 14.38
N LEU A 46 -1.55 11.38 13.59
CA LEU A 46 -1.14 10.68 12.37
C LEU A 46 -0.51 9.34 12.71
N GLU A 47 0.37 9.29 13.70
CA GLU A 47 0.96 8.03 14.15
C GLU A 47 -0.11 7.04 14.60
N SER A 48 -1.11 7.50 15.32
CA SER A 48 -2.20 6.65 15.77
C SER A 48 -2.99 6.09 14.59
N ARG A 49 -3.25 6.92 13.58
CA ARG A 49 -3.95 6.48 12.37
C ARG A 49 -3.13 5.47 11.59
N ILE A 50 -1.81 5.68 11.50
CA ILE A 50 -0.92 4.75 10.82
C ILE A 50 -0.96 3.40 11.53
N LYS A 51 -0.85 3.41 12.84
CA LYS A 51 -0.86 2.19 13.61
C LYS A 51 -2.16 1.42 13.42
N HIS A 52 -3.28 2.12 13.49
CA HIS A 52 -4.57 1.48 13.31
C HIS A 52 -4.72 0.90 11.89
N ALA A 53 -4.30 1.65 10.88
CA ALA A 53 -4.38 1.18 9.51
C ALA A 53 -3.55 -0.07 9.29
N ILE A 54 -2.37 -0.13 9.89
CA ILE A 54 -1.51 -1.30 9.81
C ILE A 54 -2.16 -2.50 10.50
N GLU A 55 -2.78 -2.29 11.65
CA GLU A 55 -3.48 -3.37 12.35
C GLU A 55 -4.61 -3.94 11.51
N VAL A 56 -5.30 -3.08 10.77
CA VAL A 56 -6.37 -3.55 9.90
C VAL A 56 -5.83 -4.31 8.69
N VAL A 57 -4.81 -3.78 8.04
CA VAL A 57 -4.26 -4.39 6.84
C VAL A 57 -3.56 -5.71 7.14
N CYS A 58 -2.90 -5.79 8.27
CA CYS A 58 -2.13 -6.98 8.64
C CYS A 58 -2.90 -7.96 9.53
N ASP A 59 -4.15 -7.63 9.87
CA ASP A 59 -4.97 -8.52 10.70
C ASP A 59 -4.33 -8.83 12.03
N MET A 60 -4.52 -7.97 12.97
CA MET A 60 -3.98 -8.16 14.30
C MET A 60 -4.45 -9.50 14.88
N PRO A 61 -3.55 -10.41 15.17
CA PRO A 61 -3.93 -11.74 15.64
C PRO A 61 -4.12 -11.77 17.14
N ASP A 62 -4.51 -12.95 17.63
CA ASP A 62 -4.53 -13.19 19.04
C ASP A 62 -3.11 -13.12 19.58
N ARG A 63 -2.89 -12.30 20.58
CA ARG A 63 -1.56 -12.12 21.17
C ARG A 63 -1.00 -13.38 21.81
N ARG A 64 -1.84 -14.39 21.99
CA ARG A 64 -1.41 -15.65 22.55
C ARG A 64 -0.86 -16.61 21.52
N ALA A 65 -0.85 -16.22 20.26
CA ALA A 65 -0.38 -17.06 19.18
C ALA A 65 0.98 -16.53 18.69
N PRO A 66 2.09 -17.05 19.18
CA PRO A 66 3.40 -16.47 18.88
C PRO A 66 3.74 -16.46 17.39
N ALA A 67 3.39 -17.52 16.67
CA ALA A 67 3.68 -17.59 15.26
C ALA A 67 2.88 -16.53 14.46
N ALA A 68 1.62 -16.35 14.84
CA ALA A 68 0.78 -15.36 14.19
C ALA A 68 1.24 -13.94 14.54
N MET A 69 1.72 -13.73 15.75
CA MET A 69 2.28 -12.45 16.15
C MET A 69 3.54 -12.13 15.37
N ALA A 70 4.41 -13.12 15.16
CA ALA A 70 5.61 -12.90 14.36
C ALA A 70 5.27 -12.54 12.92
N ALA A 71 4.26 -13.19 12.35
CA ALA A 71 3.81 -12.86 11.01
C ALA A 71 3.21 -11.46 10.95
N PHE A 72 2.44 -11.10 11.97
CA PHE A 72 1.90 -9.76 12.06
C PHE A 72 3.01 -8.71 12.12
N GLU A 73 4.02 -8.95 12.92
CA GLU A 73 5.12 -8.00 13.05
C GLU A 73 5.88 -7.80 11.75
N ARG A 74 6.07 -8.86 10.97
CA ARG A 74 6.69 -8.72 9.65
C ARG A 74 5.82 -7.90 8.72
N CYS A 75 4.53 -8.16 8.70
CA CYS A 75 3.59 -7.41 7.89
C CYS A 75 3.59 -5.94 8.31
N ALA A 76 3.55 -5.70 9.61
CA ALA A 76 3.49 -4.34 10.15
C ALA A 76 4.75 -3.56 9.80
N THR A 77 5.91 -4.19 9.86
CA THR A 77 7.16 -3.52 9.51
C THR A 77 7.17 -3.13 8.03
N GLU A 78 6.73 -4.03 7.16
CA GLU A 78 6.68 -3.72 5.74
C GLU A 78 5.65 -2.64 5.43
N ALA A 79 4.48 -2.72 6.05
CA ALA A 79 3.45 -1.73 5.83
C ALA A 79 3.91 -0.35 6.33
N ARG A 80 4.58 -0.31 7.47
CA ARG A 80 5.10 0.94 8.01
C ARG A 80 6.13 1.56 7.06
N THR A 81 7.01 0.75 6.53
CA THR A 81 8.02 1.24 5.60
C THR A 81 7.36 1.87 4.37
N ARG A 82 6.32 1.26 3.85
CA ARG A 82 5.62 1.81 2.70
C ARG A 82 4.93 3.12 3.02
N VAL A 83 4.31 3.20 4.18
CA VAL A 83 3.67 4.43 4.61
C VAL A 83 4.71 5.54 4.74
N ASP A 84 5.84 5.25 5.36
CA ASP A 84 6.90 6.23 5.56
C ASP A 84 7.43 6.74 4.21
N VAL A 85 7.59 5.86 3.24
CA VAL A 85 8.02 6.26 1.90
C VAL A 85 6.98 7.17 1.26
N GLN A 86 5.71 6.84 1.36
CA GLN A 86 4.64 7.64 0.78
C GLN A 86 4.56 9.01 1.42
N LEU A 87 4.67 9.08 2.72
CA LEU A 87 4.62 10.35 3.45
C LEU A 87 5.84 11.20 3.11
N SER A 88 7.01 10.59 3.04
CA SER A 88 8.23 11.31 2.68
C SER A 88 8.13 11.89 1.28
N ALA A 89 7.54 11.17 0.36
CA ALA A 89 7.35 11.66 -1.00
C ALA A 89 6.46 12.90 -1.03
N ARG A 90 5.67 13.12 -0.01
CA ARG A 90 4.80 14.29 0.11
C ARG A 90 5.35 15.33 1.07
N GLY A 91 6.59 15.15 1.50
CA GLY A 91 7.23 16.11 2.38
C GLY A 91 6.85 15.98 3.85
N ILE A 92 6.25 14.86 4.24
CA ILE A 92 5.85 14.66 5.62
C ILE A 92 6.84 13.70 6.28
N GLY A 93 7.56 14.20 7.27
CA GLY A 93 8.45 13.37 8.04
C GLY A 93 7.96 13.24 9.46
N LEU A 94 8.00 12.05 9.99
CA LEU A 94 7.60 11.81 11.38
C LEU A 94 8.74 11.35 12.24
#